data_8f2f3fbb5ca41a76fca3066d449442cf
#
_entry.id   8f2f3fbb5ca41a76fca3066d449442cf
#
_cell.length_a   1.000
_cell.length_b   1.000
_cell.length_c   1.000
_cell.angle_alpha   90.00
_cell.angle_beta   90.00
_cell.angle_gamma   90.00
#
_symmetry.space_group_name_H-M   'P 1'
#
loop_
_entity.id
_entity.type
_entity.pdbx_description
1 polymer ?
#
loop_
_entity_poly.entity_id
_entity_poly.type
_entity_poly.pdbx_seq_one_letter_code
_entity_poly.pdbx_strand_id
1 'polypeptide(L)'
;MHKLSSHIDHFKKQSLFNNSIFDWNNLFVSTNNLDYGAKHKDSQINGKNIGIYELLLNPAIDNPLDYFYYCTTGFISPKSNNENSLEYKKAMTTIDLLKLNHKDLVNRRGKVSKNLQGYNNQFQLNELLELINEFDTYIKAIYPALNQNNPPKN
;
A
#
# COMPACT_ATOMS: atom_id res chain seq x y z
N MET A 1 -9.35 -5.90 19.72
CA MET A 1 -9.07 -5.81 18.27
C MET A 1 -9.97 -4.72 17.71
N HIS A 2 -9.44 -3.53 17.39
CA HIS A 2 -10.24 -2.49 16.74
C HIS A 2 -10.48 -2.93 15.27
N LYS A 3 -11.70 -3.31 14.97
CA LYS A 3 -12.14 -3.58 13.60
C LYS A 3 -12.06 -2.25 12.85
N LEU A 4 -11.07 -2.09 11.98
CA LEU A 4 -11.02 -0.91 11.10
C LEU A 4 -12.29 -0.93 10.25
N SER A 5 -13.10 0.11 10.35
CA SER A 5 -14.25 0.28 9.46
C SER A 5 -13.72 0.48 8.04
N SER A 6 -14.14 -0.37 7.13
CA SER A 6 -13.87 -0.24 5.70
C SER A 6 -15.09 0.36 5.00
N HIS A 7 -14.86 1.05 3.89
CA HIS A 7 -15.91 1.56 3.01
C HIS A 7 -15.46 1.44 1.55
N ILE A 8 -16.43 1.50 0.64
CA ILE A 8 -16.13 1.59 -0.79
C ILE A 8 -15.72 3.03 -1.09
N ASP A 9 -14.60 3.18 -1.77
CA ASP A 9 -14.04 4.46 -2.15
C ASP A 9 -13.73 4.50 -3.65
N HIS A 10 -13.59 5.71 -4.19
CA HIS A 10 -13.29 5.95 -5.60
C HIS A 10 -11.81 6.29 -5.77
N PHE A 11 -11.12 5.60 -6.68
CA PHE A 11 -9.74 5.97 -7.07
C PHE A 11 -9.72 7.40 -7.61
N LYS A 12 -10.56 7.70 -8.60
CA LYS A 12 -10.81 9.04 -9.10
C LYS A 12 -11.98 9.63 -8.31
N LYS A 13 -11.74 10.74 -7.63
CA LYS A 13 -12.72 11.41 -6.76
C LYS A 13 -14.05 11.65 -7.47
N GLN A 14 -15.12 11.16 -6.88
CA GLN A 14 -16.48 11.18 -7.43
C GLN A 14 -16.90 12.58 -7.89
N SER A 15 -16.66 13.61 -7.08
CA SER A 15 -17.04 14.99 -7.39
C SER A 15 -16.31 15.62 -8.58
N LEU A 16 -15.23 15.01 -9.05
CA LEU A 16 -14.43 15.48 -10.19
C LEU A 16 -14.61 14.60 -11.44
N PHE A 17 -15.09 13.37 -11.28
CA PHE A 17 -15.24 12.38 -12.35
C PHE A 17 -16.59 11.70 -12.31
N ASN A 18 -17.66 12.46 -12.57
CA ASN A 18 -19.05 11.98 -12.50
C ASN A 18 -19.31 10.76 -13.41
N ASN A 19 -18.62 10.66 -14.54
CA ASN A 19 -18.79 9.54 -15.48
C ASN A 19 -18.16 8.22 -15.02
N SER A 20 -17.34 8.25 -13.95
CA SER A 20 -16.64 7.07 -13.41
C SER A 20 -17.19 6.60 -12.06
N ILE A 21 -18.35 7.11 -11.64
CA ILE A 21 -18.95 6.79 -10.32
C ILE A 21 -19.24 5.30 -10.19
N PHE A 22 -19.72 4.67 -11.27
CA PHE A 22 -20.09 3.25 -11.30
C PHE A 22 -19.09 2.38 -12.09
N ASP A 23 -17.91 2.92 -12.41
CA ASP A 23 -16.85 2.14 -13.05
C ASP A 23 -16.18 1.23 -12.00
N TRP A 24 -16.27 -0.09 -12.21
CA TRP A 24 -15.65 -1.08 -11.31
C TRP A 24 -14.14 -0.88 -11.14
N ASN A 25 -13.44 -0.40 -12.17
CA ASN A 25 -12.01 -0.08 -12.09
C ASN A 25 -11.71 1.18 -11.27
N ASN A 26 -12.74 1.90 -10.86
CA ASN A 26 -12.66 3.08 -10.01
C ASN A 26 -13.10 2.82 -8.56
N LEU A 27 -13.60 1.62 -8.25
CA LEU A 27 -14.16 1.28 -6.92
C LEU A 27 -13.20 0.38 -6.15
N PHE A 28 -12.84 0.79 -4.94
CA PHE A 28 -11.91 0.08 -4.07
C PHE A 28 -12.39 0.05 -2.64
N VAL A 29 -11.99 -0.98 -1.90
CA VAL A 29 -12.17 -1.01 -0.45
C VAL A 29 -11.06 -0.21 0.20
N SER A 30 -11.41 0.77 1.02
CA SER A 30 -10.48 1.61 1.75
C SER A 30 -10.81 1.67 3.24
N THR A 31 -9.81 1.99 4.05
CA THR A 31 -10.02 2.27 5.48
C THR A 31 -10.67 3.63 5.67
N ASN A 32 -11.60 3.71 6.63
CA ASN A 32 -12.26 4.96 6.99
C ASN A 32 -11.35 5.81 7.91
N ASN A 33 -10.25 6.33 7.35
CA ASN A 33 -9.29 7.16 8.08
C ASN A 33 -9.07 8.51 7.36
N LEU A 34 -9.01 9.60 8.11
CA LEU A 34 -8.79 10.96 7.58
C LEU A 34 -7.32 11.31 7.43
N ASP A 35 -6.45 10.66 8.21
CA ASP A 35 -5.04 11.00 8.28
C ASP A 35 -4.21 10.33 7.18
N TYR A 36 -4.72 9.24 6.58
CA TYR A 36 -4.08 8.50 5.50
C TYR A 36 -5.08 7.74 4.62
N GLY A 37 -4.62 7.25 3.50
CA GLY A 37 -5.43 6.48 2.54
C GLY A 37 -6.31 7.37 1.65
N ALA A 38 -7.40 6.82 1.19
CA ALA A 38 -8.24 7.42 0.15
C ALA A 38 -8.89 8.75 0.58
N LYS A 39 -9.37 8.85 1.81
CA LYS A 39 -9.96 10.11 2.32
C LYS A 39 -8.93 11.24 2.41
N HIS A 40 -7.70 10.93 2.85
CA HIS A 40 -6.62 11.91 2.84
C HIS A 40 -6.32 12.35 1.40
N LYS A 41 -6.14 11.42 0.47
CA LYS A 41 -5.97 11.70 -0.97
C LYS A 41 -7.06 12.65 -1.48
N ASP A 42 -8.32 12.35 -1.20
CA ASP A 42 -9.45 13.14 -1.69
C ASP A 42 -9.51 14.55 -1.09
N SER A 43 -8.99 14.75 0.11
CA SER A 43 -8.86 16.08 0.71
C SER A 43 -7.82 16.95 0.01
N GLN A 44 -6.81 16.34 -0.64
CA GLN A 44 -5.70 17.03 -1.32
C GLN A 44 -5.99 17.31 -2.80
N ILE A 45 -6.92 16.57 -3.42
CA ILE A 45 -7.20 16.68 -4.86
C ILE A 45 -8.43 17.54 -5.11
N ASN A 46 -8.28 18.50 -6.03
CA ASN A 46 -9.34 19.39 -6.51
C ASN A 46 -9.19 19.63 -8.03
N GLY A 47 -10.08 20.41 -8.62
CA GLY A 47 -10.07 20.66 -10.06
C GLY A 47 -8.81 21.32 -10.62
N LYS A 48 -8.01 22.00 -9.77
CA LYS A 48 -6.78 22.69 -10.21
C LYS A 48 -5.59 21.73 -10.35
N ASN A 49 -5.59 20.61 -9.61
CA ASN A 49 -4.51 19.64 -9.63
C ASN A 49 -4.95 18.25 -10.12
N ILE A 50 -6.03 18.20 -10.90
CA ILE A 50 -6.63 16.95 -11.39
C ILE A 50 -5.65 16.06 -12.18
N GLY A 51 -4.66 16.64 -12.86
CA GLY A 51 -3.62 15.92 -13.59
C GLY A 51 -2.74 15.01 -12.71
N ILE A 52 -2.80 15.18 -11.38
CA ILE A 52 -2.03 14.35 -10.44
C ILE A 52 -2.42 12.85 -10.51
N TYR A 53 -3.63 12.53 -11.02
CA TYR A 53 -4.05 11.14 -11.22
C TYR A 53 -3.19 10.37 -12.23
N GLU A 54 -2.49 11.05 -13.14
CA GLU A 54 -1.52 10.43 -14.07
C GLU A 54 -0.28 9.89 -13.33
N LEU A 55 0.03 10.49 -12.19
CA LEU A 55 1.15 10.11 -11.32
C LEU A 55 0.71 9.27 -10.10
N LEU A 56 -0.56 8.97 -9.96
CA LEU A 56 -1.06 8.14 -8.85
C LEU A 56 -1.17 6.68 -9.34
N LEU A 57 -0.58 5.75 -8.60
CA LEU A 57 -0.71 4.32 -8.90
C LEU A 57 -2.18 3.89 -8.77
N ASN A 58 -2.69 3.28 -9.83
CA ASN A 58 -4.04 2.73 -9.85
C ASN A 58 -4.00 1.26 -9.42
N PRO A 59 -4.62 0.87 -8.29
CA PRO A 59 -4.57 -0.49 -7.78
C PRO A 59 -5.18 -1.55 -8.72
N ALA A 60 -5.99 -1.15 -9.71
CA ALA A 60 -6.57 -2.08 -10.68
C ALA A 60 -5.59 -2.52 -11.78
N ILE A 61 -4.56 -1.70 -12.07
CA ILE A 61 -3.65 -1.91 -13.20
C ILE A 61 -2.17 -1.88 -12.83
N ASP A 62 -1.80 -1.12 -11.80
CA ASP A 62 -0.40 -1.01 -11.37
C ASP A 62 -0.11 -2.03 -10.26
N ASN A 63 0.94 -2.86 -10.45
CA ASN A 63 1.40 -3.76 -9.39
C ASN A 63 2.32 -2.99 -8.42
N PRO A 64 1.97 -2.84 -7.14
CA PRO A 64 2.78 -2.06 -6.19
C PRO A 64 4.21 -2.58 -6.00
N LEU A 65 4.46 -3.88 -6.23
CA LEU A 65 5.79 -4.48 -6.13
C LEU A 65 6.77 -3.99 -7.20
N ASP A 66 6.27 -3.40 -8.29
CA ASP A 66 7.12 -2.85 -9.34
C ASP A 66 7.60 -1.44 -9.01
N TYR A 67 6.88 -0.72 -8.14
CA TYR A 67 7.12 0.69 -7.82
C TYR A 67 7.73 0.91 -6.44
N PHE A 68 7.44 0.03 -5.47
CA PHE A 68 7.84 0.22 -4.08
C PHE A 68 8.90 -0.78 -3.62
N TYR A 69 9.83 -0.27 -2.85
CA TYR A 69 10.68 -1.04 -1.96
C TYR A 69 10.03 -1.03 -0.56
N TYR A 70 9.94 -2.21 0.06
CA TYR A 70 9.34 -2.41 1.37
C TYR A 70 10.40 -2.79 2.39
N CYS A 71 10.53 -1.98 3.45
CA CYS A 71 11.48 -2.22 4.52
C CYS A 71 10.84 -3.03 5.66
N THR A 72 11.61 -3.91 6.29
CA THR A 72 11.16 -4.69 7.47
C THR A 72 10.77 -3.81 8.66
N THR A 73 11.22 -2.56 8.70
CA THR A 73 10.78 -1.56 9.68
C THR A 73 9.36 -1.06 9.44
N GLY A 74 8.75 -1.39 8.31
CA GLY A 74 7.42 -0.94 7.90
C GLY A 74 7.41 0.28 6.98
N PHE A 75 8.56 0.87 6.69
CA PHE A 75 8.69 1.97 5.74
C PHE A 75 8.55 1.51 4.30
N ILE A 76 8.06 2.39 3.42
CA ILE A 76 7.94 2.20 1.97
C ILE A 76 8.70 3.34 1.29
N SER A 77 9.50 3.02 0.28
CA SER A 77 10.20 3.99 -0.57
C SER A 77 10.04 3.64 -2.04
N PRO A 78 10.31 4.58 -2.97
CA PRO A 78 10.41 4.24 -4.37
C PRO A 78 11.44 3.16 -4.61
N LYS A 79 11.16 2.25 -5.54
CA LYS A 79 12.09 1.20 -5.98
C LYS A 79 13.13 1.75 -6.94
N SER A 80 12.74 2.71 -7.79
CA SER A 80 13.65 3.45 -8.66
C SER A 80 14.42 4.50 -7.87
N ASN A 81 15.72 4.63 -8.11
CA ASN A 81 16.59 5.69 -7.57
C ASN A 81 16.69 6.90 -8.52
N ASN A 82 16.11 6.82 -9.72
CA ASN A 82 16.12 7.91 -10.69
C ASN A 82 14.91 8.82 -10.46
N GLU A 83 15.11 9.94 -9.76
CA GLU A 83 14.06 10.91 -9.43
C GLU A 83 13.35 11.51 -10.66
N ASN A 84 13.98 11.47 -11.82
CA ASN A 84 13.39 11.96 -13.06
C ASN A 84 12.52 10.91 -13.76
N SER A 85 12.62 9.63 -13.39
CA SER A 85 11.82 8.56 -13.98
C SER A 85 10.34 8.70 -13.63
N LEU A 86 9.48 8.19 -14.51
CA LEU A 86 8.04 8.15 -14.29
C LEU A 86 7.69 7.24 -13.10
N GLU A 87 8.41 6.11 -12.96
CA GLU A 87 8.22 5.13 -11.89
C GLU A 87 8.49 5.77 -10.52
N TYR A 88 9.59 6.53 -10.39
CA TYR A 88 9.90 7.25 -9.15
C TYR A 88 8.81 8.27 -8.81
N LYS A 89 8.42 9.09 -9.80
CA LYS A 89 7.40 10.12 -9.62
C LYS A 89 6.05 9.52 -9.23
N LYS A 90 5.63 8.41 -9.87
CA LYS A 90 4.42 7.69 -9.50
C LYS A 90 4.50 7.13 -8.07
N ALA A 91 5.62 6.52 -7.71
CA ALA A 91 5.82 5.97 -6.37
C ALA A 91 5.75 7.08 -5.31
N MET A 92 6.53 8.16 -5.46
CA MET A 92 6.54 9.28 -4.52
C MET A 92 5.16 9.94 -4.39
N THR A 93 4.52 10.26 -5.52
CA THR A 93 3.18 10.85 -5.52
C THR A 93 2.18 9.98 -4.77
N THR A 94 2.24 8.66 -4.96
CA THR A 94 1.35 7.72 -4.28
C THR A 94 1.64 7.64 -2.78
N ILE A 95 2.93 7.57 -2.39
CA ILE A 95 3.35 7.58 -0.98
C ILE A 95 2.82 8.83 -0.27
N ASP A 96 2.99 9.99 -0.89
CA ASP A 96 2.65 11.27 -0.29
C ASP A 96 1.13 11.50 -0.23
N LEU A 97 0.42 11.28 -1.34
CA LEU A 97 -1.03 11.50 -1.39
C LEU A 97 -1.83 10.54 -0.51
N LEU A 98 -1.39 9.29 -0.43
CA LEU A 98 -2.03 8.30 0.45
C LEU A 98 -1.42 8.27 1.85
N LYS A 99 -0.37 9.06 2.11
CA LYS A 99 0.41 9.03 3.35
C LYS A 99 0.79 7.61 3.77
N LEU A 100 1.33 6.83 2.83
CA LEU A 100 1.66 5.42 3.07
C LEU A 100 2.69 5.24 4.19
N ASN A 101 3.50 6.25 4.49
CA ASN A 101 4.44 6.28 5.61
C ASN A 101 3.90 7.00 6.86
N HIS A 102 2.57 7.14 6.99
CA HIS A 102 1.97 7.58 8.24
C HIS A 102 2.40 6.66 9.39
N LYS A 103 2.71 7.25 10.56
CA LYS A 103 3.26 6.53 11.74
C LYS A 103 2.47 5.27 12.10
N ASP A 104 1.15 5.31 12.01
CA ASP A 104 0.31 4.17 12.37
C ASP A 104 0.46 3.02 11.37
N LEU A 105 0.56 3.32 10.06
CA LEU A 105 0.78 2.33 9.02
C LEU A 105 2.19 1.71 9.13
N VAL A 106 3.21 2.54 9.37
CA VAL A 106 4.59 2.09 9.58
C VAL A 106 4.67 1.16 10.80
N ASN A 107 4.08 1.57 11.93
CA ASN A 107 4.07 0.78 13.15
C ASN A 107 3.35 -0.56 12.97
N ARG A 108 2.20 -0.57 12.27
CA ARG A 108 1.45 -1.80 12.02
C ARG A 108 2.23 -2.76 11.12
N ARG A 109 2.79 -2.28 10.00
CA ARG A 109 3.66 -3.09 9.14
C ARG A 109 4.89 -3.60 9.86
N GLY A 110 5.54 -2.76 10.69
CA GLY A 110 6.67 -3.17 11.52
C GLY A 110 6.32 -4.27 12.53
N LYS A 111 5.11 -4.25 13.12
CA LYS A 111 4.61 -5.34 13.98
C LYS A 111 4.40 -6.63 13.16
N VAL A 112 3.82 -6.52 11.97
CA VAL A 112 3.68 -7.68 11.07
C VAL A 112 5.04 -8.29 10.75
N SER A 113 6.04 -7.47 10.39
CA SER A 113 7.40 -7.95 10.13
C SER A 113 8.01 -8.69 11.33
N LYS A 114 7.86 -8.16 12.54
CA LYS A 114 8.35 -8.83 13.77
C LYS A 114 7.63 -10.15 14.03
N ASN A 115 6.33 -10.21 13.80
CA ASN A 115 5.57 -11.45 13.95
C ASN A 115 6.06 -12.51 12.95
N LEU A 116 6.28 -12.11 11.68
CA LEU A 116 6.82 -13.01 10.65
C LEU A 116 8.20 -13.58 11.03
N GLN A 117 9.08 -12.74 11.58
CA GLN A 117 10.39 -13.20 12.10
C GLN A 117 10.22 -14.22 13.25
N GLY A 118 9.22 -14.03 14.10
CA GLY A 118 8.93 -14.94 15.20
C GLY A 118 8.42 -16.31 14.78
N TYR A 119 7.82 -16.43 13.59
CA TYR A 119 7.31 -17.71 13.08
C TYR A 119 8.40 -18.63 12.51
N ASN A 120 9.64 -18.15 12.35
CA ASN A 120 10.85 -18.96 12.05
C ASN A 120 10.63 -20.02 10.95
N ASN A 121 10.06 -19.65 9.82
CA ASN A 121 9.77 -20.58 8.70
C ASN A 121 8.78 -21.71 9.03
N GLN A 122 7.99 -21.58 10.08
CA GLN A 122 6.98 -22.57 10.46
C GLN A 122 5.78 -22.61 9.50
N PHE A 123 5.56 -21.51 8.76
CA PHE A 123 4.40 -21.32 7.89
C PHE A 123 4.83 -20.98 6.47
N GLN A 124 4.09 -21.50 5.49
CA GLN A 124 4.21 -21.08 4.10
C GLN A 124 3.58 -19.70 3.90
N LEU A 125 3.98 -19.00 2.82
CA LEU A 125 3.50 -17.65 2.53
C LEU A 125 1.96 -17.56 2.52
N ASN A 126 1.26 -18.52 1.90
CA ASN A 126 -0.19 -18.51 1.82
C ASN A 126 -0.85 -18.63 3.20
N GLU A 127 -0.32 -19.47 4.07
CA GLU A 127 -0.79 -19.63 5.45
C GLU A 127 -0.62 -18.33 6.25
N LEU A 128 0.51 -17.62 6.04
CA LEU A 128 0.78 -16.34 6.68
C LEU A 128 -0.17 -15.24 6.20
N LEU A 129 -0.51 -15.21 4.91
CA LEU A 129 -1.47 -14.24 4.37
C LEU A 129 -2.85 -14.44 4.95
N GLU A 130 -3.31 -15.69 5.12
CA GLU A 130 -4.59 -16.01 5.75
C GLU A 130 -4.58 -15.68 7.25
N LEU A 131 -3.50 -16.01 7.96
CA LEU A 131 -3.36 -15.81 9.40
C LEU A 131 -3.35 -14.33 9.78
N ILE A 132 -2.61 -13.50 9.02
CA ILE A 132 -2.43 -12.08 9.32
C ILE A 132 -3.58 -11.25 8.77
N ASN A 133 -4.08 -11.60 7.58
CA ASN A 133 -5.23 -10.97 6.91
C ASN A 133 -5.16 -9.43 6.83
N GLU A 134 -3.95 -8.89 6.71
CA GLU A 134 -3.69 -7.48 6.44
C GLU A 134 -2.32 -7.30 5.80
N PHE A 135 -2.15 -6.25 4.99
CA PHE A 135 -0.89 -5.89 4.34
C PHE A 135 -0.29 -6.98 3.42
N ASP A 136 -1.12 -7.71 2.68
CA ASP A 136 -0.70 -8.81 1.80
C ASP A 136 0.48 -8.45 0.90
N THR A 137 0.43 -7.31 0.22
CA THR A 137 1.52 -6.85 -0.65
C THR A 137 2.82 -6.64 0.12
N TYR A 138 2.74 -6.08 1.33
CA TYR A 138 3.89 -5.90 2.20
C TYR A 138 4.48 -7.24 2.63
N ILE A 139 3.65 -8.18 3.05
CA ILE A 139 4.08 -9.54 3.44
C ILE A 139 4.78 -10.23 2.28
N LYS A 140 4.17 -10.22 1.08
CA LYS A 140 4.77 -10.80 -0.14
C LYS A 140 6.13 -10.20 -0.47
N ALA A 141 6.30 -8.89 -0.23
CA ALA A 141 7.55 -8.19 -0.53
C ALA A 141 8.69 -8.54 0.44
N ILE A 142 8.41 -8.65 1.74
CA ILE A 142 9.44 -8.85 2.76
C ILE A 142 9.73 -10.34 3.06
N TYR A 143 8.77 -11.24 2.79
CA TYR A 143 8.88 -12.66 3.11
C TYR A 143 10.15 -13.34 2.55
N PRO A 144 10.56 -13.11 1.28
CA PRO A 144 11.79 -13.68 0.75
C PRO A 144 13.05 -13.27 1.52
N ALA A 145 13.12 -11.99 1.93
CA ALA A 145 14.27 -11.47 2.67
C ALA A 145 14.36 -12.02 4.10
N LEU A 146 13.21 -12.27 4.74
CA LEU A 146 13.17 -12.86 6.08
C LEU A 146 13.61 -14.32 6.06
N ASN A 147 13.26 -15.08 5.03
CA ASN A 147 13.61 -16.50 4.90
C ASN A 147 15.06 -16.75 4.52
N GLN A 148 15.70 -15.81 3.79
CA GLN A 148 17.12 -15.93 3.47
C GLN A 148 18.03 -15.85 4.71
N ASN A 149 17.60 -15.13 5.74
CA ASN A 149 18.34 -14.98 6.99
C ASN A 149 18.13 -16.16 7.97
N ASN A 150 17.16 -17.04 7.70
CA ASN A 150 16.87 -18.23 8.48
C ASN A 150 16.58 -19.41 7.54
N PRO A 151 17.63 -20.09 6.98
CA PRO A 151 17.40 -21.27 6.17
C PRO A 151 16.70 -22.37 7.00
N PRO A 152 15.86 -23.22 6.39
CA PRO A 152 15.17 -24.29 7.10
C PRO A 152 16.20 -25.16 7.83
N LYS A 153 15.96 -25.43 9.10
CA LYS A 153 16.74 -26.40 9.86
C LYS A 153 16.41 -27.78 9.27
N ASN A 154 17.40 -28.40 8.62
CA ASN A 154 17.36 -29.80 8.19
C ASN A 154 17.13 -30.73 9.39
#